data_a5bd717d7dbbba03727e36d92ee9c259
#
_entry.id   a5bd717d7dbbba03727e36d92ee9c259
#
_cell.length_a   1.000
_cell.length_b   1.000
_cell.length_c   1.000
_cell.angle_alpha   90.00
_cell.angle_beta   90.00
_cell.angle_gamma   90.00
#
_symmetry.space_group_name_H-M   'P 1'
#
loop_
_entity.id
_entity.type
_entity.pdbx_description
1 polymer ?
#
loop_
_entity_poly.entity_id
_entity_poly.type
_entity_poly.pdbx_seq_one_letter_code
_entity_poly.pdbx_strand_id
1 'polypeptide(L)'
;DINDELGYLTSHDTVVLAPHLLPKFDMTAPKVESLQKLNTLLSSVYTFKAANLALNPIPDSFKTLMIAGPKQDFSDWELLQIDQFLMKGKSLAIFLDSFREIRQDNNAYSSFDQPVFLPLNTGLEKLLDHYGVRVKKSYIMDKSCYVNRGQDGSEMPIYFVPILKEKQINQDFSFTKNISEIVMVKNSPLEIDQEKIGRHKLKATQMLASSDKSWEMAGKINLLPYMIQPPTDEKEFAGRPLAYLVEGEFPSYFTDKPLPEKPQKQEEEKPADETGPTGQVQKPAPAAPDTHIKEEKGIITRGKPGKIFIIGTSDILRDNLLDEEGVSPNAMFLLNILDYLSGKEDIANMRSKNQKFNPIGETKPFTRNLIKTFNIVGLPVLFILLGVFIWARRKAKKKMIQQMFKK
;
A
#
# COMPACT_ATOMS: atom_id res chain seq x y z
N ASP A 1 18.34 -2.47 -21.71
CA ASP A 1 17.07 -2.79 -21.05
C ASP A 1 16.37 -1.48 -20.76
N ILE A 2 15.32 -1.21 -21.55
CA ILE A 2 14.51 0.00 -21.31
C ILE A 2 13.50 -0.41 -20.25
N ASN A 3 13.72 0.01 -19.00
CA ASN A 3 12.74 -0.14 -17.95
C ASN A 3 11.47 0.62 -18.35
N ASP A 4 10.30 0.00 -18.20
CA ASP A 4 9.03 0.67 -18.48
C ASP A 4 8.85 1.88 -17.56
N GLU A 5 8.25 2.94 -18.12
CA GLU A 5 7.99 4.16 -17.38
C GLU A 5 6.73 3.99 -16.51
N LEU A 6 6.92 4.19 -15.21
CA LEU A 6 5.85 4.27 -14.22
C LEU A 6 5.65 5.74 -13.82
N GLY A 7 4.47 6.26 -14.10
CA GLY A 7 4.09 7.60 -13.66
C GLY A 7 3.77 7.61 -12.17
N TYR A 8 4.30 8.58 -11.43
CA TYR A 8 3.99 8.79 -10.03
C TYR A 8 3.46 10.21 -9.81
N LEU A 9 2.26 10.32 -9.25
CA LEU A 9 1.66 11.61 -8.96
C LEU A 9 2.41 12.31 -7.82
N THR A 10 2.95 13.50 -8.10
CA THR A 10 3.73 14.31 -7.13
C THR A 10 2.99 15.57 -6.68
N SER A 11 1.81 15.86 -7.25
CA SER A 11 0.91 16.92 -6.81
C SER A 11 -0.08 16.40 -5.75
N HIS A 12 -0.91 17.28 -5.18
CA HIS A 12 -1.98 16.96 -4.23
C HIS A 12 -1.50 16.40 -2.88
N ASP A 13 -0.29 16.80 -2.45
CA ASP A 13 0.28 16.37 -1.17
C ASP A 13 0.27 14.83 -1.02
N THR A 14 0.62 14.16 -2.12
CA THR A 14 0.82 12.71 -2.14
C THR A 14 2.04 12.31 -1.32
N VAL A 15 2.13 11.03 -0.96
CA VAL A 15 3.28 10.53 -0.21
C VAL A 15 4.57 10.70 -1.01
N VAL A 16 5.64 11.19 -0.38
CA VAL A 16 6.90 11.53 -1.03
C VAL A 16 7.77 10.29 -1.22
N LEU A 17 8.20 10.01 -2.46
CA LEU A 17 9.04 8.84 -2.78
C LEU A 17 10.52 9.01 -2.42
N ALA A 18 11.08 10.22 -2.55
CA ALA A 18 12.51 10.42 -2.42
C ALA A 18 12.87 11.71 -1.68
N PRO A 19 13.81 11.67 -0.73
CA PRO A 19 14.18 12.82 0.08
C PRO A 19 14.87 13.96 -0.69
N HIS A 20 15.46 13.69 -1.87
CA HIS A 20 16.11 14.70 -2.70
C HIS A 20 15.14 15.61 -3.45
N LEU A 21 13.83 15.32 -3.44
CA LEU A 21 12.78 16.20 -3.94
C LEU A 21 12.26 17.16 -2.86
N LEU A 22 12.75 17.04 -1.62
CA LEU A 22 12.43 17.96 -0.54
C LEU A 22 13.22 19.26 -0.68
N PRO A 23 12.60 20.43 -0.43
CA PRO A 23 13.34 21.69 -0.32
C PRO A 23 14.43 21.57 0.75
N LYS A 24 15.54 22.27 0.54
CA LYS A 24 16.71 22.25 1.43
C LYS A 24 16.32 22.43 2.91
N PHE A 25 16.87 21.55 3.73
CA PHE A 25 16.90 21.52 5.18
C PHE A 25 16.32 22.78 5.87
N ASP A 26 15.04 22.70 6.16
CA ASP A 26 14.43 23.57 7.17
C ASP A 26 14.17 22.68 8.40
N MET A 27 14.92 22.92 9.48
CA MET A 27 14.79 22.16 10.73
C MET A 27 13.44 22.41 11.43
N THR A 28 12.65 23.35 10.95
CA THR A 28 11.30 23.68 11.43
C THR A 28 10.20 23.02 10.59
N ALA A 29 10.53 22.44 9.44
CA ALA A 29 9.55 21.74 8.61
C ALA A 29 9.10 20.42 9.28
N PRO A 30 7.81 20.10 9.24
CA PRO A 30 7.32 18.83 9.75
C PRO A 30 8.05 17.68 9.03
N LYS A 31 8.46 16.65 9.78
CA LYS A 31 9.08 15.44 9.22
C LYS A 31 8.15 14.82 8.18
N VAL A 32 8.43 15.05 6.91
CA VAL A 32 7.76 14.35 5.82
C VAL A 32 8.27 12.93 5.82
N GLU A 33 7.38 11.96 6.03
CA GLU A 33 7.72 10.54 5.90
C GLU A 33 8.09 10.28 4.43
N SER A 34 9.35 9.99 4.17
CA SER A 34 9.80 9.57 2.84
C SER A 34 9.73 8.06 2.71
N LEU A 35 9.24 7.58 1.57
CA LEU A 35 9.17 6.16 1.25
C LEU A 35 10.48 5.72 0.55
N GLN A 36 11.57 5.59 1.31
CA GLN A 36 12.89 5.26 0.76
C GLN A 36 12.93 3.84 0.21
N LYS A 37 12.41 2.86 0.96
CA LYS A 37 12.40 1.46 0.52
C LYS A 37 11.52 1.26 -0.71
N LEU A 38 10.35 1.91 -0.75
CA LEU A 38 9.52 1.88 -1.94
C LEU A 38 10.25 2.45 -3.15
N ASN A 39 10.93 3.59 -2.99
CA ASN A 39 11.70 4.21 -4.07
C ASN A 39 12.80 3.27 -4.56
N THR A 40 13.59 2.68 -3.67
CA THR A 40 14.65 1.72 -4.03
C THR A 40 14.07 0.50 -4.73
N LEU A 41 13.03 -0.10 -4.15
CA LEU A 41 12.34 -1.27 -4.67
C LEU A 41 11.83 -1.06 -6.10
N LEU A 42 11.13 0.05 -6.34
CA LEU A 42 10.54 0.31 -7.63
C LEU A 42 11.57 0.79 -8.66
N SER A 43 12.60 1.55 -8.26
CA SER A 43 13.67 2.01 -9.16
C SER A 43 14.52 0.86 -9.71
N SER A 44 14.52 -0.30 -9.04
CA SER A 44 15.20 -1.51 -9.56
C SER A 44 14.48 -2.14 -10.76
N VAL A 45 13.18 -1.86 -10.95
CA VAL A 45 12.29 -2.50 -11.94
C VAL A 45 11.73 -1.51 -12.95
N TYR A 46 11.51 -0.26 -12.54
CA TYR A 46 10.85 0.78 -13.33
C TYR A 46 11.70 2.04 -13.44
N THR A 47 11.49 2.79 -14.51
CA THR A 47 11.91 4.18 -14.59
C THR A 47 10.78 5.06 -14.08
N PHE A 48 10.98 5.65 -12.88
CA PHE A 48 9.99 6.57 -12.32
C PHE A 48 10.01 7.90 -13.02
N LYS A 49 8.81 8.41 -13.33
CA LYS A 49 8.63 9.77 -13.78
C LYS A 49 7.54 10.46 -12.99
N ALA A 50 7.87 11.63 -12.47
CA ALA A 50 6.93 12.48 -11.75
C ALA A 50 5.83 12.97 -12.71
N ALA A 51 4.57 12.85 -12.28
CA ALA A 51 3.42 13.46 -12.91
C ALA A 51 2.89 14.57 -11.99
N ASN A 52 2.88 15.80 -12.48
CA ASN A 52 2.26 16.93 -11.78
C ASN A 52 1.13 17.47 -12.66
N LEU A 53 -0.11 17.13 -12.30
CA LEU A 53 -1.30 17.44 -13.11
C LEU A 53 -1.65 18.91 -13.14
N ALA A 54 -1.23 19.70 -12.13
CA ALA A 54 -1.41 21.14 -12.12
C ALA A 54 -0.54 21.85 -13.18
N LEU A 55 0.60 21.25 -13.54
CA LEU A 55 1.55 21.86 -14.47
C LEU A 55 1.45 21.29 -15.89
N ASN A 56 1.35 19.98 -16.03
CA ASN A 56 1.48 19.30 -17.30
C ASN A 56 0.46 18.16 -17.43
N PRO A 57 0.02 17.85 -18.66
CA PRO A 57 -0.78 16.65 -18.92
C PRO A 57 0.03 15.38 -18.66
N ILE A 58 -0.69 14.27 -18.38
CA ILE A 58 -0.05 12.96 -18.15
C ILE A 58 0.61 12.49 -19.45
N PRO A 59 1.91 12.17 -19.46
CA PRO A 59 2.61 11.67 -20.63
C PRO A 59 2.01 10.37 -21.17
N ASP A 60 1.88 10.26 -22.49
CA ASP A 60 1.38 9.05 -23.15
C ASP A 60 2.32 7.85 -23.03
N SER A 61 3.61 8.08 -22.71
CA SER A 61 4.59 7.02 -22.48
C SER A 61 4.30 6.17 -21.25
N PHE A 62 3.56 6.71 -20.27
CA PHE A 62 3.20 5.96 -19.07
C PHE A 62 2.24 4.83 -19.41
N LYS A 63 2.52 3.63 -18.92
CA LYS A 63 1.59 2.51 -18.94
C LYS A 63 0.68 2.51 -17.72
N THR A 64 1.24 2.88 -16.57
CA THR A 64 0.55 2.92 -15.28
C THR A 64 0.84 4.24 -14.59
N LEU A 65 -0.19 4.84 -13.99
CA LEU A 65 -0.08 5.99 -13.10
C LEU A 65 -0.36 5.55 -11.67
N MET A 66 0.59 5.77 -10.76
CA MET A 66 0.45 5.53 -9.34
C MET A 66 0.02 6.81 -8.63
N ILE A 67 -1.08 6.73 -7.86
CA ILE A 67 -1.64 7.80 -7.03
C ILE A 67 -1.62 7.31 -5.59
N ALA A 68 -0.75 7.86 -4.75
CA ALA A 68 -0.49 7.38 -3.40
C ALA A 68 -0.84 8.43 -2.34
N GLY A 69 -1.95 8.24 -1.64
CA GLY A 69 -2.38 9.03 -0.50
C GLY A 69 -2.53 10.53 -0.80
N PRO A 70 -3.26 10.94 -1.86
CA PRO A 70 -3.49 12.36 -2.12
C PRO A 70 -4.28 12.97 -0.97
N LYS A 71 -3.92 14.20 -0.56
CA LYS A 71 -4.55 14.91 0.56
C LYS A 71 -5.18 16.24 0.17
N GLN A 72 -5.01 16.67 -1.07
CA GLN A 72 -5.61 17.88 -1.63
C GLN A 72 -6.63 17.54 -2.70
N ASP A 73 -7.58 18.45 -2.92
CA ASP A 73 -8.66 18.27 -3.88
C ASP A 73 -8.16 18.36 -5.32
N PHE A 74 -8.60 17.41 -6.14
CA PHE A 74 -8.41 17.47 -7.60
C PHE A 74 -9.42 18.42 -8.22
N SER A 75 -8.94 19.31 -9.09
CA SER A 75 -9.80 20.08 -9.97
C SER A 75 -10.47 19.19 -11.03
N ASP A 76 -11.59 19.63 -11.59
CA ASP A 76 -12.25 18.87 -12.64
C ASP A 76 -11.35 18.68 -13.88
N TRP A 77 -10.43 19.62 -14.16
CA TRP A 77 -9.43 19.49 -15.21
C TRP A 77 -8.45 18.33 -14.95
N GLU A 78 -7.99 18.19 -13.71
CA GLU A 78 -7.07 17.10 -13.34
C GLU A 78 -7.78 15.76 -13.31
N LEU A 79 -9.04 15.73 -12.86
CA LEU A 79 -9.89 14.54 -12.96
C LEU A 79 -10.12 14.14 -14.43
N LEU A 80 -10.30 15.11 -15.34
CA LEU A 80 -10.40 14.84 -16.78
C LEU A 80 -9.11 14.20 -17.32
N GLN A 81 -7.94 14.66 -16.89
CA GLN A 81 -6.68 14.06 -17.31
C GLN A 81 -6.55 12.61 -16.87
N ILE A 82 -6.92 12.30 -15.62
CA ILE A 82 -6.90 10.93 -15.08
C ILE A 82 -7.92 10.06 -15.83
N ASP A 83 -9.13 10.57 -16.05
CA ASP A 83 -10.18 9.87 -16.80
C ASP A 83 -9.71 9.54 -18.21
N GLN A 84 -9.21 10.54 -18.95
CA GLN A 84 -8.75 10.35 -20.33
C GLN A 84 -7.49 9.48 -20.43
N PHE A 85 -6.64 9.47 -19.41
CA PHE A 85 -5.52 8.53 -19.33
C PHE A 85 -6.04 7.09 -19.28
N LEU A 86 -7.06 6.82 -18.45
CA LEU A 86 -7.71 5.51 -18.37
C LEU A 86 -8.42 5.16 -19.69
N MET A 87 -9.09 6.13 -20.34
CA MET A 87 -9.78 5.93 -21.64
C MET A 87 -8.81 5.52 -22.76
N LYS A 88 -7.55 5.90 -22.67
CA LYS A 88 -6.51 5.44 -23.61
C LYS A 88 -6.11 3.96 -23.41
N GLY A 89 -6.72 3.24 -22.47
CA GLY A 89 -6.40 1.85 -22.13
C GLY A 89 -5.18 1.72 -21.22
N LYS A 90 -4.88 2.76 -20.46
CA LYS A 90 -3.82 2.79 -19.47
C LYS A 90 -4.32 2.28 -18.12
N SER A 91 -3.43 2.14 -17.14
CA SER A 91 -3.76 1.59 -15.84
C SER A 91 -3.55 2.59 -14.71
N LEU A 92 -4.36 2.48 -13.66
CA LEU A 92 -4.25 3.28 -12.43
C LEU A 92 -3.93 2.36 -11.25
N ALA A 93 -2.96 2.73 -10.43
CA ALA A 93 -2.68 2.14 -9.13
C ALA A 93 -3.01 3.17 -8.05
N ILE A 94 -4.14 3.00 -7.36
CA ILE A 94 -4.70 4.00 -6.44
C ILE A 94 -4.62 3.48 -5.02
N PHE A 95 -3.91 4.23 -4.16
CA PHE A 95 -3.80 4.02 -2.72
C PHE A 95 -4.48 5.20 -2.04
N LEU A 96 -5.71 5.01 -1.56
CA LEU A 96 -6.57 6.11 -1.14
C LEU A 96 -6.88 6.06 0.35
N ASP A 97 -6.48 7.10 1.07
CA ASP A 97 -6.79 7.25 2.49
C ASP A 97 -8.16 7.88 2.69
N SER A 98 -8.94 7.39 3.64
CA SER A 98 -10.27 7.91 3.97
C SER A 98 -10.25 9.04 4.98
N PHE A 99 -9.13 9.21 5.70
CA PHE A 99 -8.99 10.22 6.73
C PHE A 99 -7.64 10.92 6.62
N ARG A 100 -7.65 12.21 6.95
CA ARG A 100 -6.44 12.99 7.22
C ARG A 100 -6.15 12.93 8.72
N GLU A 101 -4.94 12.50 9.06
CA GLU A 101 -4.42 12.54 10.43
C GLU A 101 -3.84 13.92 10.71
N ILE A 102 -4.40 14.62 11.70
CA ILE A 102 -3.91 15.91 12.17
C ILE A 102 -3.35 15.73 13.57
N ARG A 103 -2.06 16.00 13.75
CA ARG A 103 -1.41 16.08 15.05
C ARG A 103 -1.36 17.56 15.46
N GLN A 104 -1.82 17.86 16.65
CA GLN A 104 -1.67 19.21 17.20
C GLN A 104 -0.26 19.33 17.77
N ASP A 105 0.55 20.21 17.20
CA ASP A 105 1.88 20.57 17.74
C ASP A 105 1.70 21.47 18.98
N ASN A 106 1.07 20.95 20.02
CA ASN A 106 0.97 21.65 21.29
C ASN A 106 2.08 21.19 22.22
N ASN A 107 3.10 22.05 22.37
CA ASN A 107 4.13 22.08 23.41
C ASN A 107 4.60 20.71 23.96
N ALA A 108 5.89 20.48 23.92
CA ALA A 108 6.67 19.30 24.30
C ALA A 108 6.37 18.62 25.66
N TYR A 109 5.24 18.91 26.30
CA TYR A 109 4.89 18.43 27.63
C TYR A 109 3.58 17.61 27.72
N SER A 110 2.77 17.52 26.65
CA SER A 110 1.57 16.67 26.72
C SER A 110 1.80 15.35 25.96
N SER A 111 2.19 14.32 26.68
CA SER A 111 2.29 12.92 26.19
C SER A 111 0.93 12.29 25.84
N PHE A 112 -0.14 13.08 25.74
CA PHE A 112 -1.52 12.64 25.47
C PHE A 112 -2.13 13.25 24.20
N ASP A 113 -1.35 13.92 23.36
CA ASP A 113 -1.87 14.47 22.09
C ASP A 113 -2.21 13.34 21.12
N GLN A 114 -3.49 12.98 21.11
CA GLN A 114 -4.01 12.02 20.16
C GLN A 114 -4.23 12.69 18.81
N PRO A 115 -3.83 12.05 17.71
CA PRO A 115 -4.15 12.55 16.39
C PRO A 115 -5.68 12.61 16.20
N VAL A 116 -6.15 13.67 15.57
CA VAL A 116 -7.53 13.81 15.13
C VAL A 116 -7.63 13.31 13.70
N PHE A 117 -8.60 12.44 13.44
CA PHE A 117 -8.86 11.88 12.11
C PHE A 117 -10.05 12.60 11.50
N LEU A 118 -9.80 13.41 10.46
CA LEU A 118 -10.85 14.10 9.71
C LEU A 118 -11.14 13.35 8.41
N PRO A 119 -12.42 13.14 8.05
CA PRO A 119 -12.77 12.54 6.78
C PRO A 119 -12.13 13.31 5.60
N LEU A 120 -11.46 12.59 4.72
CA LEU A 120 -10.74 13.13 3.57
C LEU A 120 -11.54 12.85 2.31
N ASN A 121 -11.85 13.90 1.53
CA ASN A 121 -12.41 13.80 0.19
C ASN A 121 -11.52 14.62 -0.74
N THR A 122 -11.02 13.99 -1.77
CA THR A 122 -10.10 14.63 -2.74
C THR A 122 -10.77 14.92 -4.08
N GLY A 123 -12.02 14.46 -4.25
CA GLY A 123 -12.72 14.52 -5.55
C GLY A 123 -12.46 13.29 -6.43
N LEU A 124 -11.37 12.54 -6.21
CA LEU A 124 -11.09 11.27 -6.91
C LEU A 124 -12.18 10.23 -6.64
N GLU A 125 -12.84 10.31 -5.49
CA GLU A 125 -13.96 9.47 -5.09
C GLU A 125 -15.16 9.59 -6.07
N LYS A 126 -15.37 10.77 -6.69
CA LYS A 126 -16.44 10.98 -7.69
C LYS A 126 -16.18 10.16 -8.95
N LEU A 127 -14.90 10.13 -9.37
CA LEU A 127 -14.46 9.36 -10.52
C LEU A 127 -14.59 7.85 -10.26
N LEU A 128 -14.14 7.41 -9.08
CA LEU A 128 -14.24 6.01 -8.65
C LEU A 128 -15.69 5.56 -8.51
N ASP A 129 -16.57 6.38 -7.92
CA ASP A 129 -18.01 6.06 -7.80
C ASP A 129 -18.67 5.95 -9.17
N HIS A 130 -18.26 6.76 -10.15
CA HIS A 130 -18.73 6.61 -11.54
C HIS A 130 -18.38 5.23 -12.09
N TYR A 131 -17.18 4.72 -11.81
CA TYR A 131 -16.75 3.37 -12.22
C TYR A 131 -17.29 2.25 -11.32
N GLY A 132 -18.08 2.59 -10.30
CA GLY A 132 -18.75 1.62 -9.42
C GLY A 132 -17.91 1.19 -8.22
N VAL A 133 -16.91 1.97 -7.80
CA VAL A 133 -16.09 1.70 -6.61
C VAL A 133 -16.22 2.82 -5.60
N ARG A 134 -16.48 2.47 -4.33
CA ARG A 134 -16.55 3.43 -3.22
C ARG A 134 -15.59 3.03 -2.11
N VAL A 135 -14.92 4.03 -1.53
CA VAL A 135 -14.11 3.87 -0.32
C VAL A 135 -14.93 4.37 0.87
N LYS A 136 -15.14 3.53 1.85
CA LYS A 136 -15.92 3.90 3.05
C LYS A 136 -15.12 4.81 3.97
N LYS A 137 -15.83 5.69 4.68
CA LYS A 137 -15.23 6.54 5.71
C LYS A 137 -15.27 5.82 7.09
N SER A 138 -14.55 4.71 7.15
CA SER A 138 -14.33 3.88 8.34
C SER A 138 -12.99 3.18 8.24
N TYR A 139 -12.44 2.74 9.38
CA TYR A 139 -11.29 1.84 9.39
C TYR A 139 -11.69 0.44 9.81
N ILE A 140 -11.04 -0.54 9.21
CA ILE A 140 -11.18 -1.95 9.59
C ILE A 140 -10.34 -2.23 10.83
N MET A 141 -11.01 -2.83 11.81
CA MET A 141 -10.42 -3.49 12.97
C MET A 141 -10.54 -4.99 12.77
N ASP A 142 -9.51 -5.76 13.09
CA ASP A 142 -9.52 -7.20 12.87
C ASP A 142 -8.88 -7.94 14.06
N LYS A 143 -9.48 -9.05 14.50
CA LYS A 143 -8.87 -9.93 15.52
C LYS A 143 -7.64 -10.66 14.99
N SER A 144 -7.53 -10.86 13.66
CA SER A 144 -6.31 -11.31 12.99
C SER A 144 -5.39 -10.11 12.76
N CYS A 145 -4.72 -9.64 13.80
CA CYS A 145 -3.93 -8.41 13.77
C CYS A 145 -2.54 -8.61 14.39
N TYR A 146 -1.71 -7.59 14.23
CA TYR A 146 -0.44 -7.53 14.94
C TYR A 146 -0.66 -7.44 16.44
N VAL A 147 0.13 -8.20 17.22
CA VAL A 147 0.09 -8.19 18.68
C VAL A 147 1.42 -7.67 19.21
N ASN A 148 1.38 -6.55 19.91
CA ASN A 148 2.53 -6.02 20.61
C ASN A 148 2.71 -6.81 21.92
N ARG A 149 3.91 -7.36 22.12
CA ARG A 149 4.26 -8.15 23.30
C ARG A 149 5.20 -7.37 24.19
N GLY A 150 4.73 -7.06 25.40
CA GLY A 150 5.54 -6.44 26.44
C GLY A 150 6.62 -7.38 26.97
N GLN A 151 7.64 -6.81 27.61
CA GLN A 151 8.72 -7.60 28.25
C GLN A 151 8.20 -8.44 29.43
N ASP A 152 7.12 -8.01 30.04
CA ASP A 152 6.39 -8.70 31.13
C ASP A 152 5.49 -9.84 30.64
N GLY A 153 5.44 -10.09 29.33
CA GLY A 153 4.58 -11.10 28.70
C GLY A 153 3.16 -10.63 28.43
N SER A 154 2.84 -9.35 28.69
CA SER A 154 1.56 -8.77 28.29
C SER A 154 1.41 -8.78 26.78
N GLU A 155 0.19 -9.04 26.29
CA GLU A 155 -0.15 -9.01 24.87
C GLU A 155 -1.17 -7.90 24.61
N MET A 156 -0.85 -7.00 23.71
CA MET A 156 -1.74 -5.92 23.30
C MET A 156 -2.02 -6.02 21.80
N PRO A 157 -3.24 -6.42 21.40
CA PRO A 157 -3.61 -6.49 19.99
C PRO A 157 -3.77 -5.09 19.40
N ILE A 158 -3.20 -4.90 18.22
CA ILE A 158 -3.29 -3.65 17.46
C ILE A 158 -4.31 -3.87 16.32
N TYR A 159 -5.59 -3.80 16.64
CA TYR A 159 -6.68 -4.20 15.74
C TYR A 159 -6.71 -3.47 14.40
N PHE A 160 -6.20 -2.23 14.33
CA PHE A 160 -6.08 -1.45 13.10
C PHE A 160 -4.83 -1.82 12.23
N VAL A 161 -4.12 -2.87 12.63
CA VAL A 161 -3.01 -3.48 11.87
C VAL A 161 -3.36 -4.94 11.55
N PRO A 162 -4.37 -5.18 10.68
CA PRO A 162 -4.74 -6.53 10.31
C PRO A 162 -3.61 -7.25 9.57
N ILE A 163 -3.50 -8.55 9.85
CA ILE A 163 -2.63 -9.50 9.14
C ILE A 163 -3.53 -10.41 8.33
N LEU A 164 -3.58 -10.15 7.03
CA LEU A 164 -4.36 -10.94 6.08
C LEU A 164 -3.58 -12.24 5.80
N LYS A 165 -4.23 -13.38 5.99
CA LYS A 165 -3.66 -14.69 5.67
C LYS A 165 -4.06 -15.11 4.26
N GLU A 166 -3.55 -16.21 3.78
CA GLU A 166 -3.80 -16.74 2.44
C GLU A 166 -5.29 -16.73 2.04
N LYS A 167 -6.20 -17.05 2.98
CA LYS A 167 -7.66 -17.06 2.74
C LYS A 167 -8.25 -15.67 2.44
N GLN A 168 -7.61 -14.62 2.89
CA GLN A 168 -8.01 -13.23 2.67
C GLN A 168 -7.38 -12.61 1.42
N ILE A 169 -6.48 -13.33 0.75
CA ILE A 169 -5.78 -12.91 -0.46
C ILE A 169 -6.37 -13.70 -1.63
N ASN A 170 -6.76 -13.00 -2.70
CA ASN A 170 -7.27 -13.68 -3.89
C ASN A 170 -6.20 -14.60 -4.48
N GLN A 171 -6.54 -15.89 -4.68
CA GLN A 171 -5.64 -16.91 -5.17
C GLN A 171 -5.88 -17.29 -6.66
N ASP A 172 -6.80 -16.57 -7.33
CA ASP A 172 -7.11 -16.87 -8.75
C ASP A 172 -5.99 -16.42 -9.69
N PHE A 173 -5.23 -15.39 -9.28
CA PHE A 173 -4.07 -14.93 -10.03
C PHE A 173 -2.82 -15.73 -9.68
N SER A 174 -2.07 -16.14 -10.71
CA SER A 174 -0.83 -16.89 -10.52
C SER A 174 0.20 -16.14 -9.67
N PHE A 175 0.21 -14.81 -9.78
CA PHE A 175 1.18 -13.94 -9.09
C PHE A 175 0.84 -13.69 -7.61
N THR A 176 -0.34 -14.10 -7.13
CA THR A 176 -0.72 -14.00 -5.69
C THR A 176 -0.58 -15.32 -4.94
N LYS A 177 -0.49 -16.46 -5.66
CA LYS A 177 -0.55 -17.81 -5.07
C LYS A 177 0.50 -18.14 -4.01
N ASN A 178 1.64 -17.48 -4.01
CA ASN A 178 2.73 -17.72 -3.06
C ASN A 178 2.83 -16.64 -1.97
N ILE A 179 1.85 -15.75 -1.90
CA ILE A 179 1.77 -14.73 -0.86
C ILE A 179 1.00 -15.31 0.31
N SER A 180 1.72 -15.63 1.39
CA SER A 180 1.15 -16.29 2.58
C SER A 180 0.42 -15.35 3.51
N GLU A 181 0.86 -14.07 3.57
CA GLU A 181 0.27 -13.05 4.41
C GLU A 181 0.56 -11.65 3.90
N ILE A 182 -0.31 -10.70 4.23
CA ILE A 182 -0.12 -9.26 3.97
C ILE A 182 -0.45 -8.50 5.25
N VAL A 183 0.46 -7.63 5.66
CA VAL A 183 0.23 -6.72 6.80
C VAL A 183 -0.36 -5.43 6.27
N MET A 184 -1.50 -5.03 6.82
CA MET A 184 -2.19 -3.79 6.47
C MET A 184 -2.16 -2.82 7.65
N VAL A 185 -2.29 -1.52 7.39
CA VAL A 185 -2.38 -0.50 8.43
C VAL A 185 -3.47 0.50 8.06
N LYS A 186 -4.36 0.82 9.02
CA LYS A 186 -5.41 1.85 8.85
C LYS A 186 -6.17 1.73 7.52
N ASN A 187 -6.63 0.55 7.21
CA ASN A 187 -7.29 0.28 5.94
C ASN A 187 -8.79 0.57 6.01
N SER A 188 -9.30 1.26 5.01
CA SER A 188 -10.74 1.50 4.82
C SER A 188 -11.34 0.45 3.88
N PRO A 189 -12.53 -0.07 4.20
CA PRO A 189 -13.19 -1.04 3.34
C PRO A 189 -13.71 -0.40 2.06
N LEU A 190 -13.77 -1.21 1.01
CA LEU A 190 -14.27 -0.84 -0.29
C LEU A 190 -15.64 -1.46 -0.54
N GLU A 191 -16.48 -0.76 -1.28
CA GLU A 191 -17.77 -1.25 -1.76
C GLU A 191 -17.82 -1.21 -3.28
N ILE A 192 -18.43 -2.23 -3.88
CA ILE A 192 -18.66 -2.31 -5.31
C ILE A 192 -20.16 -2.13 -5.58
N ASP A 193 -20.48 -1.17 -6.44
CA ASP A 193 -21.80 -0.99 -6.99
C ASP A 193 -21.98 -1.97 -8.17
N GLN A 194 -22.56 -3.15 -7.86
CA GLN A 194 -22.74 -4.24 -8.82
C GLN A 194 -23.59 -3.82 -10.03
N GLU A 195 -24.53 -2.88 -9.85
CA GLU A 195 -25.35 -2.38 -10.94
C GLU A 195 -24.53 -1.56 -11.92
N LYS A 196 -23.67 -0.64 -11.42
CA LYS A 196 -22.76 0.15 -12.27
C LYS A 196 -21.73 -0.75 -12.97
N ILE A 197 -21.11 -1.69 -12.24
CA ILE A 197 -20.17 -2.65 -12.81
C ILE A 197 -20.83 -3.45 -13.94
N GLY A 198 -22.03 -3.98 -13.73
CA GLY A 198 -22.78 -4.73 -14.74
C GLY A 198 -23.19 -3.87 -15.95
N ARG A 199 -23.67 -2.65 -15.70
CA ARG A 199 -24.08 -1.69 -16.74
C ARG A 199 -22.91 -1.32 -17.66
N HIS A 200 -21.73 -1.12 -17.08
CA HIS A 200 -20.51 -0.76 -17.80
C HIS A 200 -19.76 -1.97 -18.36
N LYS A 201 -20.22 -3.19 -18.04
CA LYS A 201 -19.57 -4.46 -18.43
C LYS A 201 -18.12 -4.52 -17.93
N LEU A 202 -17.85 -3.97 -16.75
CA LEU A 202 -16.58 -4.05 -16.08
C LEU A 202 -16.49 -5.36 -15.28
N LYS A 203 -15.26 -5.81 -15.02
CA LYS A 203 -14.98 -6.93 -14.13
C LYS A 203 -14.33 -6.38 -12.87
N ALA A 204 -14.99 -6.48 -11.72
CA ALA A 204 -14.43 -6.14 -10.42
C ALA A 204 -14.01 -7.41 -9.69
N THR A 205 -12.73 -7.57 -9.44
CA THR A 205 -12.16 -8.72 -8.73
C THR A 205 -11.65 -8.27 -7.37
N GLN A 206 -12.19 -8.83 -6.29
CA GLN A 206 -11.68 -8.60 -4.94
C GLN A 206 -10.29 -9.21 -4.81
N MET A 207 -9.30 -8.39 -4.46
CA MET A 207 -7.92 -8.83 -4.31
C MET A 207 -7.58 -9.16 -2.85
N LEU A 208 -8.04 -8.34 -1.92
CA LEU A 208 -7.80 -8.48 -0.49
C LEU A 208 -9.10 -8.31 0.28
N ALA A 209 -9.25 -9.06 1.38
CA ALA A 209 -10.33 -8.91 2.34
C ALA A 209 -9.81 -9.00 3.76
N SER A 210 -10.54 -8.44 4.72
CA SER A 210 -10.32 -8.68 6.15
C SER A 210 -10.81 -10.08 6.57
N SER A 211 -10.49 -10.51 7.79
CA SER A 211 -11.00 -11.78 8.30
C SER A 211 -12.49 -11.68 8.65
N ASP A 212 -13.13 -12.85 8.85
CA ASP A 212 -14.51 -12.94 9.31
C ASP A 212 -14.71 -12.42 10.75
N LYS A 213 -13.61 -12.11 11.45
CA LYS A 213 -13.59 -11.55 12.81
C LYS A 213 -13.20 -10.06 12.78
N SER A 214 -13.48 -9.37 11.70
CA SER A 214 -13.25 -7.93 11.54
C SER A 214 -14.54 -7.13 11.74
N TRP A 215 -14.37 -5.87 12.13
CA TRP A 215 -15.47 -4.89 12.27
C TRP A 215 -15.02 -3.51 11.82
N GLU A 216 -15.95 -2.59 11.65
CA GLU A 216 -15.67 -1.23 11.21
C GLU A 216 -15.68 -0.26 12.40
N MET A 217 -14.67 0.62 12.45
CA MET A 217 -14.68 1.82 13.28
C MET A 217 -15.04 3.01 12.41
N ALA A 218 -16.21 3.59 12.62
CA ALA A 218 -16.73 4.72 11.87
C ALA A 218 -17.02 5.91 12.78
N GLY A 219 -17.20 7.09 12.22
CA GLY A 219 -17.50 8.33 12.95
C GLY A 219 -16.27 8.86 13.69
N LYS A 220 -16.25 8.76 15.01
CA LYS A 220 -15.09 9.18 15.81
C LYS A 220 -14.01 8.09 15.79
N ILE A 221 -12.95 8.32 15.05
CA ILE A 221 -11.81 7.42 14.99
C ILE A 221 -10.91 7.61 16.21
N ASN A 222 -10.63 6.51 16.92
CA ASN A 222 -9.68 6.44 18.02
C ASN A 222 -8.79 5.21 17.85
N LEU A 223 -7.51 5.39 17.58
CA LEU A 223 -6.57 4.31 17.33
C LEU A 223 -5.65 4.01 18.53
N LEU A 224 -6.04 4.40 19.75
CA LEU A 224 -5.33 3.95 20.96
C LEU A 224 -5.65 2.47 21.21
N PRO A 225 -4.68 1.57 21.14
CA PRO A 225 -4.94 0.12 21.18
C PRO A 225 -5.73 -0.33 22.42
N TYR A 226 -5.41 0.24 23.60
CA TYR A 226 -6.06 -0.10 24.86
C TYR A 226 -7.51 0.43 24.98
N MET A 227 -7.93 1.34 24.09
CA MET A 227 -9.29 1.88 24.05
C MET A 227 -10.19 1.17 23.03
N ILE A 228 -9.60 0.38 22.15
CA ILE A 228 -10.36 -0.33 21.11
C ILE A 228 -10.89 -1.63 21.71
N GLN A 229 -12.20 -1.75 21.79
CA GLN A 229 -12.86 -2.97 22.24
C GLN A 229 -13.59 -3.63 21.07
N PRO A 230 -13.39 -4.94 20.86
CA PRO A 230 -14.17 -5.68 19.89
C PRO A 230 -15.66 -5.65 20.22
N PRO A 231 -16.55 -5.69 19.23
CA PRO A 231 -17.98 -5.83 19.43
C PRO A 231 -18.33 -7.05 20.29
N THR A 232 -19.39 -6.93 21.06
CA THR A 232 -19.95 -8.04 21.88
C THR A 232 -20.90 -8.91 21.09
N ASP A 233 -21.62 -8.34 20.10
CA ASP A 233 -22.50 -9.09 19.21
C ASP A 233 -21.68 -9.72 18.07
N GLU A 234 -21.73 -11.03 17.95
CA GLU A 234 -21.05 -11.75 16.88
C GLU A 234 -21.52 -11.36 15.47
N LYS A 235 -22.71 -10.80 15.33
CA LYS A 235 -23.27 -10.35 14.05
C LYS A 235 -22.58 -9.11 13.48
N GLU A 236 -21.86 -8.35 14.30
CA GLU A 236 -21.12 -7.17 13.86
C GLU A 236 -19.81 -7.55 13.16
N PHE A 237 -19.34 -8.79 13.36
CA PHE A 237 -18.16 -9.29 12.66
C PHE A 237 -18.53 -9.77 11.26
N ALA A 238 -17.76 -9.31 10.27
CA ALA A 238 -17.84 -9.80 8.90
C ALA A 238 -16.53 -9.50 8.15
N GLY A 239 -16.15 -10.37 7.22
CA GLY A 239 -15.11 -10.08 6.26
C GLY A 239 -15.52 -8.95 5.31
N ARG A 240 -14.60 -8.01 5.04
CA ARG A 240 -14.87 -6.85 4.18
C ARG A 240 -13.78 -6.69 3.14
N PRO A 241 -14.15 -6.32 1.90
CA PRO A 241 -13.17 -6.06 0.86
C PRO A 241 -12.27 -4.88 1.20
N LEU A 242 -10.96 -5.02 0.97
CA LEU A 242 -9.93 -4.02 1.25
C LEU A 242 -9.22 -3.53 0.00
N ALA A 243 -9.19 -4.33 -1.05
CA ALA A 243 -8.63 -3.97 -2.34
C ALA A 243 -9.40 -4.63 -3.47
N TYR A 244 -9.54 -3.91 -4.59
CA TYR A 244 -10.14 -4.39 -5.83
C TYR A 244 -9.24 -4.15 -7.03
N LEU A 245 -9.34 -5.04 -7.99
CA LEU A 245 -8.89 -4.85 -9.35
C LEU A 245 -10.12 -4.73 -10.25
N VAL A 246 -10.28 -3.60 -10.94
CA VAL A 246 -11.37 -3.37 -11.87
C VAL A 246 -10.81 -3.28 -13.27
N GLU A 247 -11.37 -4.05 -14.21
CA GLU A 247 -10.87 -4.20 -15.57
C GLU A 247 -11.99 -4.07 -16.58
N GLY A 248 -11.70 -3.51 -17.74
CA GLY A 248 -12.63 -3.43 -18.86
C GLY A 248 -12.54 -2.13 -19.64
N GLU A 249 -13.55 -1.88 -20.46
CA GLU A 249 -13.71 -0.64 -21.22
C GLU A 249 -14.50 0.36 -20.38
N PHE A 250 -13.79 1.26 -19.73
CA PHE A 250 -14.42 2.25 -18.85
C PHE A 250 -15.19 3.30 -19.64
N PRO A 251 -16.38 3.73 -19.19
CA PRO A 251 -17.06 4.92 -19.72
C PRO A 251 -16.41 6.17 -19.12
N SER A 252 -16.22 7.21 -19.94
CA SER A 252 -15.70 8.48 -19.40
C SER A 252 -16.71 9.14 -18.45
N TYR A 253 -16.19 9.61 -17.32
CA TYR A 253 -16.96 10.41 -16.34
C TYR A 253 -17.46 11.74 -16.93
N PHE A 254 -16.83 12.22 -18.00
CA PHE A 254 -17.11 13.51 -18.63
C PHE A 254 -17.99 13.42 -19.88
N THR A 255 -18.54 12.23 -20.22
CA THR A 255 -19.34 12.04 -21.45
C THR A 255 -20.49 13.03 -21.56
N ASP A 256 -21.24 13.29 -20.48
CA ASP A 256 -22.41 14.13 -20.44
C ASP A 256 -22.19 15.43 -19.62
N LYS A 257 -20.94 15.85 -19.46
CA LYS A 257 -20.58 17.02 -18.67
C LYS A 257 -19.86 18.05 -19.48
N PRO A 258 -20.00 19.34 -19.14
CA PRO A 258 -19.18 20.37 -19.75
C PRO A 258 -17.71 20.07 -19.52
N LEU A 259 -16.89 20.23 -20.56
CA LEU A 259 -15.45 20.00 -20.44
C LEU A 259 -14.84 21.12 -19.58
N PRO A 260 -14.08 20.76 -18.54
CA PRO A 260 -13.40 21.74 -17.72
C PRO A 260 -12.30 22.45 -18.52
N GLU A 261 -12.19 23.75 -18.34
CA GLU A 261 -11.15 24.54 -18.95
C GLU A 261 -9.80 24.34 -18.22
N LYS A 262 -8.72 24.36 -19.00
CA LYS A 262 -7.37 24.31 -18.42
C LYS A 262 -7.15 25.56 -17.56
N PRO A 263 -6.71 25.45 -16.30
CA PRO A 263 -6.37 26.59 -15.48
C PRO A 263 -5.33 27.46 -16.21
N GLN A 264 -5.64 28.73 -16.42
CA GLN A 264 -4.65 29.69 -16.94
C GLN A 264 -3.59 29.88 -15.87
N LYS A 265 -2.30 29.72 -16.23
CA LYS A 265 -1.20 30.13 -15.37
C LYS A 265 -1.38 31.64 -15.07
N GLN A 266 -1.65 32.00 -13.84
CA GLN A 266 -1.34 33.35 -13.38
C GLN A 266 0.19 33.45 -13.43
N GLU A 267 0.71 34.20 -14.39
CA GLU A 267 2.10 34.65 -14.33
C GLU A 267 2.22 35.45 -13.01
N GLU A 268 3.00 34.92 -12.06
CA GLU A 268 3.41 35.70 -10.91
C GLU A 268 4.09 36.98 -11.42
N GLU A 269 3.41 38.12 -11.28
CA GLU A 269 4.03 39.42 -11.45
C GLU A 269 5.25 39.48 -10.54
N LYS A 270 6.44 39.38 -11.14
CA LYS A 270 7.68 39.73 -10.41
C LYS A 270 7.51 41.12 -9.81
N PRO A 271 7.81 41.30 -8.53
CA PRO A 271 7.84 42.64 -7.96
C PRO A 271 8.77 43.52 -8.79
N ALA A 272 8.22 44.62 -9.29
CA ALA A 272 9.00 45.65 -9.98
C ALA A 272 10.05 46.21 -8.99
N ASP A 273 11.31 45.90 -9.26
CA ASP A 273 12.43 46.54 -8.57
C ASP A 273 12.51 47.97 -9.04
N GLU A 274 12.05 48.90 -8.21
CA GLU A 274 12.23 50.35 -8.40
C GLU A 274 13.71 50.64 -8.12
N THR A 275 14.49 50.89 -9.18
CA THR A 275 15.56 51.93 -9.11
C THR A 275 16.16 52.23 -10.48
N GLY A 276 16.02 53.47 -10.90
CA GLY A 276 16.97 54.20 -11.70
C GLY A 276 16.55 54.74 -13.08
N PRO A 277 16.69 56.01 -13.32
CA PRO A 277 16.19 56.67 -14.52
C PRO A 277 17.24 56.68 -15.62
N THR A 278 16.92 56.21 -16.80
CA THR A 278 17.36 56.84 -18.07
C THR A 278 16.84 56.07 -19.29
N GLY A 279 16.03 56.75 -20.01
CA GLY A 279 15.59 56.81 -21.35
C GLY A 279 16.03 55.74 -22.37
N GLN A 280 15.05 55.02 -22.88
CA GLN A 280 14.75 54.95 -24.32
C GLN A 280 13.48 54.11 -24.50
N VAL A 281 12.41 54.76 -24.93
CA VAL A 281 11.16 54.13 -25.33
C VAL A 281 11.43 53.32 -26.61
N GLN A 282 11.59 52.03 -26.46
CA GLN A 282 11.44 51.12 -27.61
C GLN A 282 9.98 50.67 -27.68
N LYS A 283 9.37 51.04 -28.78
CA LYS A 283 8.01 50.68 -29.20
C LYS A 283 7.91 49.15 -29.21
N PRO A 284 6.86 48.56 -28.63
CA PRO A 284 6.67 47.10 -28.72
C PRO A 284 6.50 46.68 -30.18
N ALA A 285 7.22 45.64 -30.59
CA ALA A 285 6.98 44.98 -31.85
C ALA A 285 5.58 44.33 -31.82
N PRO A 286 4.86 44.33 -32.96
CA PRO A 286 3.55 43.71 -33.01
C PRO A 286 3.65 42.23 -32.66
N ALA A 287 2.83 41.79 -31.69
CA ALA A 287 2.66 40.39 -31.33
C ALA A 287 2.37 39.59 -32.58
N ALA A 288 3.14 38.51 -32.79
CA ALA A 288 2.80 37.54 -33.80
C ALA A 288 1.40 37.00 -33.56
N PRO A 289 0.60 36.74 -34.61
CA PRO A 289 -0.75 36.22 -34.44
C PRO A 289 -0.68 34.88 -33.73
N ASP A 290 -1.33 34.80 -32.57
CA ASP A 290 -1.64 33.55 -31.87
C ASP A 290 -2.35 32.62 -32.85
N THR A 291 -1.61 31.72 -33.45
CA THR A 291 -2.18 30.57 -34.11
C THR A 291 -2.68 29.60 -33.01
N HIS A 292 -3.84 29.96 -32.44
CA HIS A 292 -4.63 28.98 -31.71
C HIS A 292 -5.08 27.92 -32.72
N ILE A 293 -4.25 26.89 -32.89
CA ILE A 293 -4.72 25.62 -33.39
C ILE A 293 -5.68 25.11 -32.31
N LYS A 294 -6.97 25.35 -32.53
CA LYS A 294 -8.05 24.63 -31.86
C LYS A 294 -7.86 23.17 -32.23
N GLU A 295 -7.07 22.43 -31.47
CA GLU A 295 -7.17 21.00 -31.43
C GLU A 295 -8.51 20.66 -30.76
N GLU A 296 -9.58 20.60 -31.56
CA GLU A 296 -10.81 19.87 -31.24
C GLU A 296 -10.48 18.37 -31.20
N LYS A 297 -9.62 17.95 -30.27
CA LYS A 297 -9.55 16.55 -29.86
C LYS A 297 -10.73 16.34 -28.92
N GLY A 298 -11.83 15.84 -29.49
CA GLY A 298 -12.96 15.37 -28.69
C GLY A 298 -12.48 14.39 -27.63
N ILE A 299 -13.12 14.43 -26.47
CA ILE A 299 -12.83 13.45 -25.41
C ILE A 299 -13.15 12.02 -25.87
N ILE A 300 -12.40 11.06 -25.35
CA ILE A 300 -12.72 9.64 -25.54
C ILE A 300 -13.85 9.32 -24.57
N THR A 301 -15.05 9.04 -25.08
CA THR A 301 -16.23 8.76 -24.26
C THR A 301 -16.30 7.33 -23.76
N ARG A 302 -15.69 6.39 -24.49
CA ARG A 302 -15.52 4.99 -24.09
C ARG A 302 -14.10 4.55 -24.35
N GLY A 303 -13.47 4.04 -23.29
CA GLY A 303 -12.06 3.70 -23.31
C GLY A 303 -11.76 2.39 -24.03
N LYS A 304 -10.47 2.21 -24.34
CA LYS A 304 -9.88 0.90 -24.59
C LYS A 304 -9.82 0.14 -23.26
N PRO A 305 -9.67 -1.21 -23.29
CA PRO A 305 -9.52 -1.98 -22.06
C PRO A 305 -8.40 -1.43 -21.18
N GLY A 306 -8.75 -0.99 -19.99
CA GLY A 306 -7.86 -0.43 -18.97
C GLY A 306 -8.02 -1.18 -17.66
N LYS A 307 -7.18 -0.83 -16.67
CA LYS A 307 -7.19 -1.47 -15.35
C LYS A 307 -7.10 -0.42 -14.25
N ILE A 308 -7.84 -0.63 -13.16
CA ILE A 308 -7.72 0.14 -11.92
C ILE A 308 -7.47 -0.85 -10.79
N PHE A 309 -6.32 -0.73 -10.13
CA PHE A 309 -6.12 -1.30 -8.80
C PHE A 309 -6.41 -0.22 -7.78
N ILE A 310 -7.24 -0.53 -6.79
CA ILE A 310 -7.57 0.37 -5.69
C ILE A 310 -7.50 -0.35 -4.35
N ILE A 311 -6.91 0.33 -3.37
CA ILE A 311 -6.79 -0.12 -2.00
C ILE A 311 -7.10 1.05 -1.04
N GLY A 312 -7.77 0.77 0.07
CA GLY A 312 -8.28 1.77 1.02
C GLY A 312 -7.23 2.28 2.02
N THR A 313 -5.95 2.29 1.66
CA THR A 313 -4.85 2.87 2.46
C THR A 313 -3.62 3.14 1.62
N SER A 314 -2.88 4.20 1.93
CA SER A 314 -1.52 4.43 1.45
C SER A 314 -0.46 3.87 2.40
N ASP A 315 -0.82 3.53 3.63
CA ASP A 315 0.12 3.06 4.65
C ASP A 315 0.78 1.72 4.32
N ILE A 316 0.23 0.91 3.39
CA ILE A 316 0.89 -0.31 2.89
C ILE A 316 2.24 -0.01 2.22
N LEU A 317 2.45 1.21 1.78
CA LEU A 317 3.67 1.67 1.09
C LEU A 317 4.80 2.06 2.05
N ARG A 318 4.56 2.06 3.36
CA ARG A 318 5.52 2.52 4.37
C ARG A 318 6.76 1.63 4.46
N ASP A 319 7.88 2.25 4.79
CA ASP A 319 9.19 1.58 4.92
C ASP A 319 9.25 0.45 5.94
N ASN A 320 8.40 0.48 6.98
CA ASN A 320 8.31 -0.60 7.97
C ASN A 320 7.55 -1.84 7.47
N LEU A 321 6.84 -1.75 6.35
CA LEU A 321 6.08 -2.85 5.74
C LEU A 321 6.73 -3.40 4.48
N LEU A 322 7.73 -2.72 3.93
CA LEU A 322 8.44 -3.08 2.71
C LEU A 322 9.91 -3.38 2.99
N ASP A 323 10.51 -4.17 2.13
CA ASP A 323 11.95 -4.39 2.00
C ASP A 323 12.44 -3.92 0.63
N GLU A 324 13.71 -3.61 0.53
CA GLU A 324 14.33 -3.08 -0.70
C GLU A 324 14.56 -4.16 -1.76
N GLU A 325 14.67 -5.42 -1.32
CA GLU A 325 14.91 -6.58 -2.18
C GLU A 325 13.64 -7.16 -2.80
N GLY A 326 12.46 -6.75 -2.34
CA GLY A 326 11.17 -7.24 -2.84
C GLY A 326 10.85 -8.68 -2.44
N VAL A 327 11.40 -9.14 -1.29
CA VAL A 327 11.24 -10.50 -0.79
C VAL A 327 10.08 -10.61 0.21
N SER A 328 9.78 -9.54 0.94
CA SER A 328 8.66 -9.55 1.88
C SER A 328 7.32 -9.71 1.15
N PRO A 329 6.33 -10.36 1.77
CA PRO A 329 5.03 -10.57 1.15
C PRO A 329 4.35 -9.29 0.68
N ASN A 330 4.45 -8.19 1.45
CA ASN A 330 3.92 -6.88 1.06
C ASN A 330 4.61 -6.32 -0.18
N ALA A 331 5.96 -6.35 -0.22
CA ALA A 331 6.72 -5.85 -1.35
C ALA A 331 6.47 -6.69 -2.61
N MET A 332 6.40 -8.01 -2.45
CA MET A 332 6.07 -8.94 -3.53
C MET A 332 4.67 -8.68 -4.10
N PHE A 333 3.68 -8.50 -3.23
CA PHE A 333 2.31 -8.17 -3.65
C PHE A 333 2.27 -6.87 -4.46
N LEU A 334 2.94 -5.82 -3.95
CA LEU A 334 2.99 -4.52 -4.60
C LEU A 334 3.64 -4.59 -5.99
N LEU A 335 4.82 -5.22 -6.09
CA LEU A 335 5.52 -5.40 -7.36
C LEU A 335 4.68 -6.19 -8.36
N ASN A 336 4.06 -7.28 -7.93
CA ASN A 336 3.26 -8.13 -8.79
C ASN A 336 2.01 -7.40 -9.32
N ILE A 337 1.35 -6.59 -8.49
CA ILE A 337 0.24 -5.74 -8.92
C ILE A 337 0.70 -4.71 -9.95
N LEU A 338 1.81 -4.01 -9.71
CA LEU A 338 2.33 -3.00 -10.64
C LEU A 338 2.77 -3.63 -11.97
N ASP A 339 3.39 -4.81 -11.93
CA ASP A 339 3.73 -5.57 -13.15
C ASP A 339 2.48 -5.97 -13.93
N TYR A 340 1.45 -6.46 -13.25
CA TYR A 340 0.18 -6.83 -13.87
C TYR A 340 -0.52 -5.61 -14.53
N LEU A 341 -0.53 -4.46 -13.84
CA LEU A 341 -1.08 -3.21 -14.36
C LEU A 341 -0.29 -2.69 -15.57
N SER A 342 1.02 -2.89 -15.57
CA SER A 342 1.92 -2.46 -16.65
C SER A 342 1.99 -3.45 -17.83
N GLY A 343 1.20 -4.54 -17.77
CA GLY A 343 1.16 -5.58 -18.81
C GLY A 343 2.35 -6.54 -18.78
N LYS A 344 3.04 -6.65 -17.63
CA LYS A 344 4.16 -7.57 -17.39
C LYS A 344 3.75 -8.78 -16.56
N GLU A 345 2.61 -9.38 -16.88
CA GLU A 345 2.06 -10.52 -16.12
C GLU A 345 3.03 -11.69 -16.04
N ASP A 346 3.81 -11.94 -17.10
CA ASP A 346 4.80 -13.02 -17.11
C ASP A 346 5.89 -12.81 -16.05
N ILE A 347 6.34 -11.55 -15.84
CA ILE A 347 7.34 -11.22 -14.82
C ILE A 347 6.77 -11.42 -13.42
N ALA A 348 5.54 -10.96 -13.17
CA ALA A 348 4.84 -11.19 -11.90
C ALA A 348 4.69 -12.69 -11.60
N ASN A 349 4.33 -13.49 -12.62
CA ASN A 349 4.21 -14.94 -12.51
C ASN A 349 5.56 -15.63 -12.27
N MET A 350 6.64 -15.16 -12.89
CA MET A 350 7.99 -15.70 -12.67
C MET A 350 8.46 -15.40 -11.24
N ARG A 351 8.28 -14.18 -10.76
CA ARG A 351 8.63 -13.79 -9.38
C ARG A 351 7.89 -14.65 -8.36
N SER A 352 6.61 -14.89 -8.57
CA SER A 352 5.80 -15.72 -7.67
C SER A 352 6.26 -17.18 -7.62
N LYS A 353 6.85 -17.72 -8.69
CA LYS A 353 7.36 -19.10 -8.71
C LYS A 353 8.68 -19.29 -7.96
N ASN A 354 9.53 -18.26 -7.93
CA ASN A 354 10.89 -18.36 -7.41
C ASN A 354 10.99 -18.22 -5.88
N GLN A 355 9.93 -17.74 -5.22
CA GLN A 355 10.00 -17.45 -3.79
C GLN A 355 8.87 -18.16 -3.03
N LYS A 356 9.19 -19.33 -2.49
CA LYS A 356 8.42 -19.88 -1.37
C LYS A 356 8.95 -19.25 -0.08
N PHE A 357 8.41 -18.08 0.28
CA PHE A 357 8.61 -17.57 1.62
C PHE A 357 7.83 -18.49 2.58
N ASN A 358 8.56 -19.40 3.23
CA ASN A 358 8.02 -20.28 4.25
C ASN A 358 8.47 -19.74 5.61
N PRO A 359 7.76 -18.77 6.22
CA PRO A 359 8.11 -18.33 7.56
C PRO A 359 8.04 -19.54 8.49
N ILE A 360 9.06 -19.70 9.31
CA ILE A 360 9.02 -20.72 10.38
C ILE A 360 7.80 -20.39 11.22
N GLY A 361 6.78 -21.24 11.16
CA GLY A 361 5.53 -21.04 11.88
C GLY A 361 5.79 -20.83 13.36
N GLU A 362 5.10 -19.89 13.98
CA GLU A 362 5.20 -19.64 15.42
C GLU A 362 4.82 -20.91 16.18
N THR A 363 5.80 -21.57 16.75
CA THR A 363 5.56 -22.72 17.64
C THR A 363 4.99 -22.22 18.95
N LYS A 364 3.95 -22.91 19.43
CA LYS A 364 3.37 -22.61 20.76
C LYS A 364 4.48 -22.55 21.82
N PRO A 365 4.40 -21.61 22.80
CA PRO A 365 5.44 -21.43 23.82
C PRO A 365 5.83 -22.74 24.53
N PHE A 366 4.85 -23.61 24.77
CA PHE A 366 5.06 -24.94 25.35
C PHE A 366 5.95 -25.82 24.45
N THR A 367 5.67 -25.91 23.16
CA THR A 367 6.45 -26.70 22.20
C THR A 367 7.87 -26.17 22.06
N ARG A 368 8.04 -24.85 22.03
CA ARG A 368 9.36 -24.19 21.98
C ARG A 368 10.19 -24.51 23.23
N ASN A 369 9.59 -24.43 24.41
CA ASN A 369 10.26 -24.76 25.66
C ASN A 369 10.60 -26.25 25.74
N LEU A 370 9.72 -27.13 25.29
CA LEU A 370 9.95 -28.58 25.24
C LEU A 370 11.14 -28.92 24.34
N ILE A 371 11.20 -28.33 23.14
CA ILE A 371 12.34 -28.52 22.22
C ILE A 371 13.64 -27.99 22.82
N LYS A 372 13.64 -26.82 23.46
CA LYS A 372 14.81 -26.27 24.15
C LYS A 372 15.28 -27.19 25.28
N THR A 373 14.35 -27.62 26.12
CA THR A 373 14.66 -28.51 27.25
C THR A 373 15.18 -29.86 26.76
N PHE A 374 14.59 -30.40 25.73
CA PHE A 374 15.06 -31.69 25.15
C PHE A 374 16.47 -31.55 24.58
N ASN A 375 16.80 -30.47 23.87
CA ASN A 375 18.15 -30.25 23.34
C ASN A 375 19.20 -29.99 24.46
N ILE A 376 18.83 -29.29 25.53
CA ILE A 376 19.77 -28.94 26.61
C ILE A 376 19.95 -30.12 27.58
N VAL A 377 18.89 -30.82 27.93
CA VAL A 377 18.90 -31.86 28.97
C VAL A 377 18.81 -33.27 28.38
N GLY A 378 18.00 -33.46 27.33
CA GLY A 378 17.72 -34.78 26.78
C GLY A 378 18.92 -35.46 26.16
N LEU A 379 19.74 -34.74 25.38
CA LEU A 379 20.97 -35.30 24.81
C LEU A 379 22.00 -35.73 25.90
N PRO A 380 22.35 -34.90 26.88
CA PRO A 380 23.23 -35.32 27.98
C PRO A 380 22.70 -36.54 28.77
N VAL A 381 21.40 -36.55 29.08
CA VAL A 381 20.76 -37.68 29.77
C VAL A 381 20.88 -38.98 28.97
N LEU A 382 20.65 -38.91 27.65
CA LEU A 382 20.77 -40.06 26.75
C LEU A 382 22.20 -40.62 26.74
N PHE A 383 23.24 -39.77 26.74
CA PHE A 383 24.64 -40.20 26.85
C PHE A 383 24.95 -40.82 28.21
N ILE A 384 24.42 -40.29 29.32
CA ILE A 384 24.56 -40.85 30.64
C ILE A 384 23.93 -42.25 30.70
N LEU A 385 22.71 -42.40 30.20
CA LEU A 385 22.02 -43.69 30.15
C LEU A 385 22.79 -44.74 29.31
N LEU A 386 23.33 -44.34 28.15
CA LEU A 386 24.20 -45.17 27.34
C LEU A 386 25.46 -45.57 28.10
N GLY A 387 26.09 -44.67 28.81
CA GLY A 387 27.25 -44.92 29.65
C GLY A 387 26.95 -45.94 30.76
N VAL A 388 25.82 -45.76 31.47
CA VAL A 388 25.35 -46.69 32.52
C VAL A 388 25.03 -48.06 31.93
N PHE A 389 24.39 -48.12 30.79
CA PHE A 389 24.08 -49.38 30.08
C PHE A 389 25.36 -50.14 29.71
N ILE A 390 26.35 -49.45 29.12
CA ILE A 390 27.63 -50.09 28.75
C ILE A 390 28.36 -50.56 30.01
N TRP A 391 28.36 -49.76 31.09
CA TRP A 391 28.95 -50.13 32.36
C TRP A 391 28.30 -51.38 32.97
N ALA A 392 26.97 -51.42 33.01
CA ALA A 392 26.21 -52.58 33.50
C ALA A 392 26.52 -53.87 32.69
N ARG A 393 26.56 -53.72 31.35
CA ARG A 393 26.94 -54.82 30.46
C ARG A 393 28.37 -55.32 30.73
N ARG A 394 29.32 -54.42 30.88
CA ARG A 394 30.73 -54.78 31.25
C ARG A 394 30.80 -55.45 32.62
N LYS A 395 30.05 -54.95 33.61
CA LYS A 395 29.98 -55.56 34.94
C LYS A 395 29.39 -56.95 34.93
N ALA A 396 28.31 -57.18 34.16
CA ALA A 396 27.69 -58.51 33.97
C ALA A 396 28.66 -59.47 33.31
N LYS A 397 29.35 -59.04 32.22
CA LYS A 397 30.35 -59.87 31.52
C LYS A 397 31.55 -60.24 32.45
N LYS A 398 32.01 -59.28 33.29
CA LYS A 398 33.09 -59.52 34.27
C LYS A 398 32.68 -60.55 35.33
N LYS A 399 31.43 -60.48 35.84
CA LYS A 399 30.89 -61.49 36.75
C LYS A 399 30.80 -62.90 36.11
N MET A 400 30.38 -62.98 34.89
CA MET A 400 30.26 -64.24 34.14
C MET A 400 31.65 -64.88 33.94
N ILE A 401 32.67 -64.11 33.60
CA ILE A 401 34.06 -64.57 33.47
C ILE A 401 34.58 -65.03 34.80
N GLN A 402 34.38 -64.30 35.92
CA GLN A 402 34.82 -64.72 37.28
C GLN A 402 34.14 -65.99 37.74
N GLN A 403 32.90 -66.27 37.31
CA GLN A 403 32.21 -67.55 37.63
C GLN A 403 32.78 -68.75 36.85
N MET A 404 33.28 -68.50 35.61
CA MET A 404 33.89 -69.56 34.78
C MET A 404 35.29 -69.97 35.31
N PHE A 405 36.01 -69.09 36.07
CA PHE A 405 37.34 -69.38 36.66
C PHE A 405 37.28 -69.72 38.13
N LYS A 406 36.10 -69.90 38.73
CA LYS A 406 35.89 -70.36 40.09
C LYS A 406 35.43 -71.79 40.11
N LYS A 407 36.17 -72.71 39.42
CA LYS A 407 36.16 -74.19 39.60
C LYS A 407 37.48 -74.64 39.99
#